data_9136bd3012a02e7346af4c7416ad6c30
#
_entry.id   9136bd3012a02e7346af4c7416ad6c30
#
_cell.length_a   1.000
_cell.length_b   1.000
_cell.length_c   1.000
_cell.angle_alpha   90.00
_cell.angle_beta   90.00
_cell.angle_gamma   90.00
#
_symmetry.space_group_name_H-M   'P 1'
#
loop_
_entity.id
_entity.type
_entity.pdbx_description
1 polymer ?
#
loop_
_entity_poly.entity_id
_entity_poly.type
_entity_poly.pdbx_seq_one_letter_code
_entity_poly.pdbx_strand_id
1 'polypeptide(L)'
;MRILKLYFFIFFFVLLQSKSFSSTITYEEILNNPTDLELNLNYAKQQEIGGNIKSTIATLERLSKLYPKNSDIKIYLLSILLRMDSKIKVDFMVKTMLEDPNTGEETKRLIAKLLSDNQLQNTKQNKWIAYLDINYSQTEEDNISGRTKSGKLLKSNGTTDSELPFPANDSRLTLEYDKTYVRGTSLTLGRIIDKNSSIYLNFGSNINTNNKKEKGESDIHSFSVSYLKIHKNHYFTPYFFFNNLNYRMQEDYQRKGVGINNTYLFNDKLNLNYSLSYTDNRYHSEPLPVDSFGTQLFVDAGDLNNSEVYNSYIKLNYNLSDKVRLSSKLIYSETDHSKKFDSHDSIGANISFSKIFPLGTATISATHLTNEYKERKMTVSSLKDREDTSLVTNLSFRGDINKILPFLSKINKDNTIFYTLSFRESNVNSSILSYERKRSFKTIGISKRINFNG
;
A
#
# COMPACT_ATOMS: atom_id res chain seq x y z
N MET A 1 -10.50 26.66 3.10
CA MET A 1 -9.04 26.38 3.01
C MET A 1 -8.21 26.76 4.24
N ARG A 2 -8.36 27.94 4.86
CA ARG A 2 -7.57 28.33 6.07
C ARG A 2 -7.88 27.51 7.33
N ILE A 3 -9.12 27.11 7.52
CA ILE A 3 -9.58 26.36 8.73
C ILE A 3 -9.03 24.90 8.72
N LEU A 4 -8.98 24.24 7.56
CA LEU A 4 -8.46 22.88 7.44
C LEU A 4 -6.95 22.81 7.74
N LYS A 5 -6.19 23.87 7.35
CA LYS A 5 -4.76 24.01 7.68
C LYS A 5 -4.52 24.16 9.18
N LEU A 6 -5.43 24.82 9.88
CA LEU A 6 -5.33 25.03 11.34
C LEU A 6 -5.61 23.73 12.11
N TYR A 7 -6.63 22.96 11.71
CA TYR A 7 -6.92 21.65 12.32
C TYR A 7 -5.83 20.62 12.08
N PHE A 8 -5.19 20.66 10.89
CA PHE A 8 -4.02 19.82 10.59
C PHE A 8 -2.84 20.12 11.51
N PHE A 9 -2.55 21.41 11.75
CA PHE A 9 -1.44 21.83 12.62
C PHE A 9 -1.71 21.47 14.09
N ILE A 10 -2.93 21.61 14.56
CA ILE A 10 -3.35 21.27 15.94
C ILE A 10 -3.31 19.74 16.13
N PHE A 11 -3.80 18.94 15.16
CA PHE A 11 -3.77 17.48 15.23
C PHE A 11 -2.33 16.95 15.24
N PHE A 12 -1.43 17.55 14.45
CA PHE A 12 -0.01 17.19 14.42
C PHE A 12 0.70 17.57 15.73
N PHE A 13 0.32 18.69 16.34
CA PHE A 13 0.94 19.16 17.60
C PHE A 13 0.51 18.32 18.82
N VAL A 14 -0.73 17.84 18.84
CA VAL A 14 -1.24 16.96 19.91
C VAL A 14 -0.58 15.58 19.86
N LEU A 15 -0.23 15.08 18.67
CA LEU A 15 0.46 13.80 18.52
C LEU A 15 1.94 13.83 18.92
N LEU A 16 2.55 15.02 18.96
CA LEU A 16 3.96 15.18 19.37
C LEU A 16 4.15 15.21 20.89
N GLN A 17 3.09 15.30 21.68
CA GLN A 17 3.20 15.44 23.14
C GLN A 17 3.08 14.14 23.94
N SER A 18 2.95 12.98 23.31
CA SER A 18 3.01 11.70 24.02
C SER A 18 4.48 11.33 24.35
N LYS A 19 5.10 12.07 25.23
CA LYS A 19 6.27 11.59 25.97
C LYS A 19 5.79 10.50 26.92
N SER A 20 5.98 9.24 26.54
CA SER A 20 6.00 8.12 27.47
C SER A 20 7.17 8.37 28.44
N PHE A 21 6.85 8.77 29.66
CA PHE A 21 7.79 8.76 30.77
C PHE A 21 8.05 7.28 31.18
N SER A 22 8.87 6.59 30.44
CA SER A 22 9.67 5.50 30.98
C SER A 22 10.91 6.18 31.54
N SER A 23 11.22 5.99 32.83
CA SER A 23 12.46 6.46 33.42
C SER A 23 13.62 5.86 32.64
N THR A 24 14.29 6.67 31.83
CA THR A 24 15.43 6.22 31.03
C THR A 24 16.62 6.09 32.00
N ILE A 25 17.10 4.86 32.16
CA ILE A 25 18.30 4.58 32.93
C ILE A 25 19.46 5.29 32.25
N THR A 26 20.17 6.14 32.99
CA THR A 26 21.29 6.93 32.47
C THR A 26 22.62 6.18 32.60
N TYR A 27 23.63 6.60 31.82
CA TYR A 27 24.95 6.02 31.93
C TYR A 27 25.62 6.36 33.32
N GLU A 28 25.32 7.50 33.90
CA GLU A 28 25.74 7.87 35.25
C GLU A 28 25.19 6.94 36.32
N GLU A 29 23.93 6.53 36.24
CA GLU A 29 23.35 5.59 37.19
C GLU A 29 24.06 4.24 37.18
N ILE A 30 24.47 3.72 36.02
CA ILE A 30 25.22 2.47 35.96
C ILE A 30 26.69 2.62 36.38
N LEU A 31 27.27 3.80 36.20
CA LEU A 31 28.64 4.09 36.73
C LEU A 31 28.64 4.12 38.23
N ASN A 32 27.62 4.67 38.87
CA ASN A 32 27.48 4.73 40.32
C ASN A 32 27.12 3.36 40.92
N ASN A 33 26.51 2.45 40.13
CA ASN A 33 26.09 1.11 40.54
C ASN A 33 26.63 0.03 39.59
N PRO A 34 27.95 -0.10 39.41
CA PRO A 34 28.50 -0.95 38.33
C PRO A 34 28.30 -2.45 38.55
N THR A 35 28.02 -2.86 39.77
CA THR A 35 27.75 -4.26 40.17
C THR A 35 26.25 -4.60 40.28
N ASP A 36 25.35 -3.64 40.10
CA ASP A 36 23.91 -3.95 40.07
C ASP A 36 23.56 -4.65 38.79
N LEU A 37 23.27 -5.97 38.88
CA LEU A 37 22.98 -6.80 37.72
C LEU A 37 21.71 -6.37 37.03
N GLU A 38 20.61 -6.15 37.76
CA GLU A 38 19.32 -5.84 37.20
C GLU A 38 19.29 -4.48 36.49
N LEU A 39 19.87 -3.47 37.16
CA LEU A 39 20.00 -2.12 36.60
C LEU A 39 20.81 -2.13 35.29
N ASN A 40 21.95 -2.83 35.28
CA ASN A 40 22.80 -2.90 34.09
C ASN A 40 22.21 -3.73 32.97
N LEU A 41 21.44 -4.81 33.26
CA LEU A 41 20.71 -5.56 32.25
C LEU A 41 19.57 -4.72 31.65
N ASN A 42 18.84 -3.98 32.46
CA ASN A 42 17.79 -3.08 31.98
C ASN A 42 18.37 -1.94 31.13
N TYR A 43 19.52 -1.38 31.49
CA TYR A 43 20.23 -0.46 30.63
C TYR A 43 20.66 -1.08 29.30
N ALA A 44 21.21 -2.30 29.31
CA ALA A 44 21.58 -2.99 28.08
C ALA A 44 20.37 -3.20 27.16
N LYS A 45 19.22 -3.61 27.70
CA LYS A 45 17.93 -3.73 26.95
C LYS A 45 17.48 -2.37 26.38
N GLN A 46 17.57 -1.31 27.18
CA GLN A 46 17.25 0.05 26.74
C GLN A 46 18.14 0.51 25.58
N GLN A 47 19.46 0.25 25.66
CA GLN A 47 20.40 0.57 24.59
C GLN A 47 20.13 -0.27 23.33
N GLU A 48 19.76 -1.55 23.48
CA GLU A 48 19.37 -2.41 22.36
C GLU A 48 18.12 -1.86 21.64
N ILE A 49 17.07 -1.53 22.39
CA ILE A 49 15.83 -0.94 21.85
C ILE A 49 16.12 0.40 21.17
N GLY A 50 17.02 1.21 21.75
CA GLY A 50 17.48 2.48 21.17
C GLY A 50 18.42 2.32 19.96
N GLY A 51 18.76 1.10 19.54
CA GLY A 51 19.66 0.82 18.41
C GLY A 51 21.15 1.03 18.72
N ASN A 52 21.52 1.31 19.97
CA ASN A 52 22.91 1.52 20.43
C ASN A 52 23.62 0.19 20.73
N ILE A 53 23.68 -0.70 19.73
CA ILE A 53 24.17 -2.07 19.87
C ILE A 53 25.60 -2.14 20.42
N LYS A 54 26.47 -1.19 20.07
CA LYS A 54 27.85 -1.13 20.65
C LYS A 54 27.82 -0.96 22.16
N SER A 55 26.96 -0.10 22.67
CA SER A 55 26.80 0.13 24.13
C SER A 55 26.19 -1.10 24.80
N THR A 56 25.21 -1.76 24.15
CA THR A 56 24.65 -3.04 24.62
C THR A 56 25.75 -4.10 24.78
N ILE A 57 26.55 -4.32 23.73
CA ILE A 57 27.64 -5.31 23.75
C ILE A 57 28.65 -4.97 24.87
N ALA A 58 29.09 -3.73 24.95
CA ALA A 58 30.07 -3.31 25.98
C ALA A 58 29.54 -3.56 27.41
N THR A 59 28.26 -3.26 27.64
CA THR A 59 27.60 -3.52 28.93
C THR A 59 27.51 -5.03 29.23
N LEU A 60 27.10 -5.84 28.26
CA LEU A 60 27.00 -7.28 28.44
C LEU A 60 28.35 -7.97 28.55
N GLU A 61 29.40 -7.53 27.83
CA GLU A 61 30.76 -8.01 27.96
C GLU A 61 31.29 -7.72 29.36
N ARG A 62 31.03 -6.53 29.93
CA ARG A 62 31.39 -6.17 31.31
C ARG A 62 30.64 -7.07 32.29
N LEU A 63 29.33 -7.22 32.16
CA LEU A 63 28.53 -8.08 33.04
C LEU A 63 28.96 -9.53 32.98
N SER A 64 29.34 -10.05 31.82
CA SER A 64 29.79 -11.45 31.67
C SER A 64 31.11 -11.70 32.40
N LYS A 65 31.96 -10.67 32.59
CA LYS A 65 33.19 -10.74 33.38
C LYS A 65 32.92 -10.61 34.90
N LEU A 66 31.94 -9.78 35.27
CA LEU A 66 31.56 -9.60 36.70
C LEU A 66 30.78 -10.82 37.22
N TYR A 67 29.99 -11.45 36.37
CA TYR A 67 29.14 -12.61 36.69
C TYR A 67 29.49 -13.82 35.83
N PRO A 68 30.68 -14.41 35.95
CA PRO A 68 31.17 -15.45 35.04
C PRO A 68 30.32 -16.75 35.07
N LYS A 69 29.58 -17.00 36.16
CA LYS A 69 28.70 -18.15 36.32
C LYS A 69 27.28 -17.93 35.78
N ASN A 70 26.94 -16.69 35.41
CA ASN A 70 25.59 -16.38 34.88
C ASN A 70 25.51 -16.66 33.39
N SER A 71 24.91 -17.79 33.06
CA SER A 71 24.74 -18.25 31.67
C SER A 71 23.80 -17.35 30.85
N ASP A 72 22.80 -16.72 31.48
CA ASP A 72 21.81 -15.90 30.78
C ASP A 72 22.44 -14.65 30.15
N ILE A 73 23.39 -14.00 30.86
CA ILE A 73 24.17 -12.87 30.34
C ILE A 73 24.96 -13.30 29.10
N LYS A 74 25.63 -14.46 29.18
CA LYS A 74 26.43 -15.00 28.08
C LYS A 74 25.56 -15.35 26.88
N ILE A 75 24.39 -15.99 27.11
CA ILE A 75 23.40 -16.30 26.05
C ILE A 75 22.85 -15.03 25.42
N TYR A 76 22.53 -14.03 26.22
CA TYR A 76 22.05 -12.74 25.69
C TYR A 76 23.12 -12.06 24.82
N LEU A 77 24.38 -11.99 25.30
CA LEU A 77 25.49 -11.44 24.51
C LEU A 77 25.69 -12.25 23.22
N LEU A 78 25.65 -13.58 23.27
CA LEU A 78 25.75 -14.44 22.11
C LEU A 78 24.65 -14.15 21.09
N SER A 79 23.40 -13.95 21.53
CA SER A 79 22.27 -13.62 20.67
C SER A 79 22.47 -12.29 19.94
N ILE A 80 23.03 -11.29 20.63
CA ILE A 80 23.36 -9.98 20.00
C ILE A 80 24.48 -10.15 18.98
N LEU A 81 25.55 -10.89 19.31
CA LEU A 81 26.69 -11.10 18.41
C LEU A 81 26.31 -11.88 17.16
N LEU A 82 25.40 -12.86 17.27
CA LEU A 82 24.83 -13.60 16.14
C LEU A 82 24.05 -12.68 15.21
N ARG A 83 23.20 -11.81 15.75
CA ARG A 83 22.45 -10.81 14.95
C ARG A 83 23.35 -9.79 14.23
N MET A 84 24.54 -9.52 14.80
CA MET A 84 25.55 -8.63 14.23
C MET A 84 26.46 -9.33 13.22
N ASP A 85 26.29 -10.64 12.99
CA ASP A 85 27.13 -11.47 12.10
C ASP A 85 28.62 -11.41 12.47
N SER A 86 28.93 -11.30 13.76
CA SER A 86 30.29 -11.16 14.28
C SER A 86 30.92 -12.54 14.48
N LYS A 87 31.20 -13.27 13.37
CA LYS A 87 31.69 -14.67 13.38
C LYS A 87 32.81 -14.92 14.36
N ILE A 88 33.87 -14.12 14.32
CA ILE A 88 35.06 -14.32 15.18
C ILE A 88 34.68 -14.28 16.66
N LYS A 89 33.87 -13.29 17.07
CA LYS A 89 33.44 -13.19 18.49
C LYS A 89 32.47 -14.30 18.87
N VAL A 90 31.58 -14.69 17.96
CA VAL A 90 30.64 -15.81 18.17
C VAL A 90 31.42 -17.10 18.35
N ASP A 91 32.33 -17.44 17.43
CA ASP A 91 33.11 -18.69 17.48
C ASP A 91 33.94 -18.75 18.77
N PHE A 92 34.61 -17.66 19.14
CA PHE A 92 35.37 -17.58 20.38
C PHE A 92 34.48 -17.78 21.62
N MET A 93 33.33 -17.10 21.65
CA MET A 93 32.43 -17.16 22.79
C MET A 93 31.79 -18.55 22.92
N VAL A 94 31.33 -19.13 21.83
CA VAL A 94 30.76 -20.50 21.79
C VAL A 94 31.79 -21.52 22.26
N LYS A 95 33.03 -21.45 21.74
CA LYS A 95 34.11 -22.33 22.16
C LYS A 95 34.37 -22.22 23.68
N THR A 96 34.52 -20.98 24.20
CA THR A 96 34.74 -20.73 25.62
C THR A 96 33.58 -21.27 26.48
N MET A 97 32.34 -21.10 26.07
CA MET A 97 31.17 -21.59 26.81
C MET A 97 31.04 -23.11 26.78
N LEU A 98 31.39 -23.76 25.67
CA LEU A 98 31.29 -25.23 25.56
C LEU A 98 32.45 -25.94 26.26
N GLU A 99 33.62 -25.31 26.36
CA GLU A 99 34.81 -25.83 27.05
C GLU A 99 34.77 -25.55 28.59
N ASP A 100 33.90 -24.66 29.07
CA ASP A 100 33.73 -24.38 30.49
C ASP A 100 33.02 -25.56 31.21
N PRO A 101 33.68 -26.25 32.16
CA PRO A 101 33.09 -27.39 32.88
C PRO A 101 31.81 -27.04 33.66
N ASN A 102 31.63 -25.74 33.99
CA ASN A 102 30.50 -25.25 34.75
C ASN A 102 29.30 -24.93 33.85
N THR A 103 29.41 -25.05 32.53
CA THR A 103 28.30 -24.83 31.61
C THR A 103 27.33 -26.04 31.64
N GLY A 104 26.14 -25.82 32.19
CA GLY A 104 25.11 -26.84 32.28
C GLY A 104 24.61 -27.34 30.92
N GLU A 105 24.11 -28.57 30.86
CA GLU A 105 23.61 -29.19 29.62
C GLU A 105 22.46 -28.40 28.97
N GLU A 106 21.62 -27.71 29.76
CA GLU A 106 20.55 -26.85 29.26
C GLU A 106 21.14 -25.66 28.51
N THR A 107 22.17 -25.00 29.02
CA THR A 107 22.89 -23.93 28.37
C THR A 107 23.53 -24.38 27.06
N LYS A 108 24.14 -25.57 27.03
CA LYS A 108 24.69 -26.17 25.80
C LYS A 108 23.63 -26.41 24.75
N ARG A 109 22.43 -26.89 25.14
CA ARG A 109 21.29 -27.03 24.24
C ARG A 109 20.80 -25.71 23.68
N LEU A 110 20.72 -24.65 24.52
CA LEU A 110 20.34 -23.31 24.08
C LEU A 110 21.36 -22.72 23.07
N ILE A 111 22.66 -22.91 23.31
CA ILE A 111 23.72 -22.53 22.37
C ILE A 111 23.54 -23.26 21.03
N ALA A 112 23.37 -24.60 21.08
CA ALA A 112 23.16 -25.39 19.86
C ALA A 112 21.92 -24.95 19.10
N LYS A 113 20.83 -24.65 19.80
CA LYS A 113 19.61 -24.12 19.21
C LYS A 113 19.83 -22.74 18.57
N LEU A 114 20.43 -21.79 19.25
CA LEU A 114 20.75 -20.46 18.71
C LEU A 114 21.64 -20.52 17.46
N LEU A 115 22.64 -21.42 17.47
CA LEU A 115 23.52 -21.63 16.33
C LEU A 115 22.78 -22.27 15.15
N SER A 116 21.94 -23.28 15.41
CA SER A 116 21.14 -23.92 14.36
C SER A 116 20.13 -22.97 13.75
N ASP A 117 19.45 -22.17 14.58
CA ASP A 117 18.48 -21.17 14.11
C ASP A 117 19.19 -20.08 13.27
N ASN A 118 20.38 -19.65 13.69
CA ASN A 118 21.18 -18.67 12.93
C ASN A 118 21.79 -19.28 11.66
N GLN A 119 22.25 -20.54 11.69
CA GLN A 119 22.71 -21.24 10.49
C GLN A 119 21.55 -21.48 9.51
N LEU A 120 20.37 -21.86 9.97
CA LEU A 120 19.17 -21.98 9.16
C LEU A 120 18.78 -20.63 8.53
N GLN A 121 18.93 -19.52 9.25
CA GLN A 121 18.73 -18.18 8.70
C GLN A 121 19.81 -17.80 7.68
N ASN A 122 21.08 -18.18 7.89
CA ASN A 122 22.19 -17.83 6.99
C ASN A 122 22.34 -18.77 5.78
N THR A 123 22.00 -20.06 5.91
CA THR A 123 22.08 -21.03 4.81
C THR A 123 20.83 -21.05 3.92
N LYS A 124 19.68 -20.58 4.41
CA LYS A 124 18.43 -20.48 3.68
C LYS A 124 18.05 -19.05 3.25
N GLN A 125 18.96 -18.10 3.24
CA GLN A 125 18.70 -16.88 2.48
C GLN A 125 18.79 -17.24 0.99
N ASN A 126 17.72 -17.87 0.48
CA ASN A 126 17.49 -17.90 -0.94
C ASN A 126 17.44 -16.43 -1.39
N LYS A 127 18.49 -15.99 -2.08
CA LYS A 127 18.61 -14.59 -2.53
C LYS A 127 17.50 -14.19 -3.50
N TRP A 128 16.69 -15.16 -3.91
CA TRP A 128 15.59 -15.00 -4.82
C TRP A 128 14.26 -15.17 -4.11
N ILE A 129 13.33 -14.31 -4.43
CA ILE A 129 11.93 -14.34 -4.02
C ILE A 129 11.12 -14.49 -5.30
N ALA A 130 10.28 -15.51 -5.38
CA ALA A 130 9.41 -15.69 -6.53
C ALA A 130 8.02 -16.14 -6.05
N TYR A 131 6.98 -15.44 -6.46
CA TYR A 131 5.61 -15.86 -6.21
C TYR A 131 4.66 -15.43 -7.34
N LEU A 132 3.63 -16.25 -7.54
CA LEU A 132 2.53 -16.01 -8.47
C LEU A 132 1.25 -15.77 -7.67
N ASP A 133 0.63 -14.64 -7.86
CA ASP A 133 -0.72 -14.35 -7.39
C ASP A 133 -1.73 -14.60 -8.50
N ILE A 134 -2.78 -15.34 -8.20
CA ILE A 134 -3.93 -15.58 -9.08
C ILE A 134 -5.15 -15.03 -8.35
N ASN A 135 -5.95 -14.24 -9.04
CA ASN A 135 -7.17 -13.67 -8.49
C ASN A 135 -8.35 -13.84 -9.46
N TYR A 136 -9.52 -13.97 -8.87
CA TYR A 136 -10.79 -13.89 -9.55
C TYR A 136 -11.75 -13.09 -8.69
N SER A 137 -12.46 -12.14 -9.28
CA SER A 137 -13.51 -11.41 -8.59
C SER A 137 -14.68 -11.08 -9.50
N GLN A 138 -15.85 -10.97 -8.88
CA GLN A 138 -17.07 -10.47 -9.47
C GLN A 138 -17.47 -9.20 -8.74
N THR A 139 -17.71 -8.14 -9.47
CA THR A 139 -18.22 -6.86 -8.95
C THR A 139 -19.55 -6.55 -9.63
N GLU A 140 -20.57 -6.28 -8.83
CA GLU A 140 -21.86 -5.76 -9.27
C GLU A 140 -21.88 -4.24 -9.06
N GLU A 141 -22.19 -3.48 -10.10
CA GLU A 141 -22.31 -2.02 -10.10
C GLU A 141 -23.75 -1.61 -10.43
N ASP A 142 -24.33 -0.66 -9.72
CA ASP A 142 -25.72 -0.21 -9.85
C ASP A 142 -25.95 0.98 -10.80
N ASN A 143 -24.90 1.62 -11.29
CA ASN A 143 -25.03 2.77 -12.20
C ASN A 143 -23.95 2.74 -13.29
N ILE A 144 -23.89 1.63 -14.05
CA ILE A 144 -22.89 1.47 -15.12
C ILE A 144 -23.15 2.44 -16.29
N SER A 145 -24.40 2.86 -16.49
CA SER A 145 -24.76 3.88 -17.50
C SER A 145 -24.22 5.27 -17.17
N GLY A 146 -23.83 5.52 -15.91
CA GLY A 146 -23.36 6.83 -15.44
C GLY A 146 -24.48 7.88 -15.37
N ARG A 147 -25.70 7.47 -15.04
CA ARG A 147 -26.84 8.37 -14.82
C ARG A 147 -26.50 9.40 -13.76
N THR A 148 -26.85 10.67 -14.02
CA THR A 148 -26.70 11.76 -13.05
C THR A 148 -27.74 11.62 -11.92
N LYS A 149 -27.51 12.22 -10.76
CA LYS A 149 -28.43 12.18 -9.62
C LYS A 149 -29.80 12.80 -9.95
N SER A 150 -29.78 13.90 -10.69
CA SER A 150 -30.99 14.61 -11.12
C SER A 150 -31.75 13.93 -12.27
N GLY A 151 -31.09 13.01 -12.99
CA GLY A 151 -31.60 12.45 -14.25
C GLY A 151 -31.61 13.46 -15.40
N LYS A 152 -30.83 14.54 -15.31
CA LYS A 152 -30.72 15.60 -16.30
C LYS A 152 -29.28 15.85 -16.69
N LEU A 153 -29.08 16.55 -17.82
CA LEU A 153 -27.81 17.06 -18.29
C LEU A 153 -27.85 18.60 -18.32
N LEU A 154 -26.72 19.22 -18.10
CA LEU A 154 -26.53 20.62 -18.38
C LEU A 154 -25.88 20.72 -19.79
N LYS A 155 -26.40 21.62 -20.62
CA LYS A 155 -25.86 21.95 -21.93
C LYS A 155 -25.79 23.46 -22.10
N SER A 156 -24.68 23.93 -22.64
CA SER A 156 -24.48 25.35 -22.92
C SER A 156 -24.47 25.62 -24.41
N ASN A 157 -25.02 26.79 -24.81
CA ASN A 157 -24.89 27.35 -26.17
C ASN A 157 -23.76 28.38 -26.26
N GLY A 158 -22.93 28.55 -25.22
CA GLY A 158 -21.86 29.53 -25.13
C GLY A 158 -22.22 30.81 -24.35
N THR A 159 -23.49 31.08 -24.15
CA THR A 159 -23.98 32.27 -23.41
C THR A 159 -24.99 31.95 -22.31
N THR A 160 -25.72 30.84 -22.47
CA THR A 160 -26.72 30.39 -21.50
C THR A 160 -26.59 28.88 -21.27
N ASP A 161 -26.83 28.46 -20.03
CA ASP A 161 -26.83 27.07 -19.63
C ASP A 161 -28.28 26.61 -19.46
N SER A 162 -28.62 25.45 -20.02
CA SER A 162 -29.96 24.87 -19.99
C SER A 162 -29.91 23.45 -19.45
N GLU A 163 -30.80 23.13 -18.52
CA GLU A 163 -31.03 21.77 -18.04
C GLU A 163 -31.92 21.00 -19.05
N LEU A 164 -31.43 19.89 -19.54
CA LEU A 164 -32.13 19.05 -20.50
C LEU A 164 -32.31 17.65 -19.92
N PRO A 165 -33.46 17.00 -20.19
CA PRO A 165 -33.59 15.57 -19.94
C PRO A 165 -32.60 14.80 -20.83
N PHE A 166 -32.28 13.57 -20.45
CA PHE A 166 -31.53 12.69 -21.36
C PHE A 166 -32.36 12.43 -22.63
N PRO A 167 -31.71 12.38 -23.82
CA PRO A 167 -32.34 11.95 -25.05
C PRO A 167 -33.03 10.59 -24.88
N ALA A 168 -34.12 10.33 -25.58
CA ALA A 168 -34.93 9.12 -25.45
C ALA A 168 -34.13 7.82 -25.64
N ASN A 169 -33.06 7.86 -26.42
CA ASN A 169 -32.18 6.70 -26.69
C ASN A 169 -30.92 6.69 -25.80
N ASP A 170 -30.81 7.59 -24.82
CA ASP A 170 -29.63 7.65 -23.97
C ASP A 170 -29.68 6.55 -22.90
N SER A 171 -28.64 5.75 -22.82
CA SER A 171 -28.51 4.66 -21.82
C SER A 171 -28.59 5.16 -20.37
N ARG A 172 -28.40 6.47 -20.13
CA ARG A 172 -28.46 7.10 -18.81
C ARG A 172 -29.88 7.43 -18.34
N LEU A 173 -30.90 7.18 -19.15
CA LEU A 173 -32.29 7.35 -18.73
C LEU A 173 -32.67 6.44 -17.57
N THR A 174 -32.09 5.25 -17.50
CA THR A 174 -32.36 4.27 -16.46
C THR A 174 -31.08 3.96 -15.67
N LEU A 175 -31.24 3.60 -14.40
CA LEU A 175 -30.15 2.98 -13.64
C LEU A 175 -29.96 1.57 -14.18
N GLU A 176 -28.76 1.27 -14.65
CA GLU A 176 -28.42 -0.05 -15.16
C GLU A 176 -27.46 -0.74 -14.23
N TYR A 177 -27.76 -1.99 -13.94
CA TYR A 177 -26.91 -2.90 -13.18
C TYR A 177 -26.10 -3.76 -14.11
N ASP A 178 -24.83 -3.90 -13.84
CA ASP A 178 -24.00 -4.88 -14.55
C ASP A 178 -23.01 -5.57 -13.61
N LYS A 179 -22.48 -6.69 -14.08
CA LYS A 179 -21.48 -7.48 -13.38
C LYS A 179 -20.20 -7.48 -14.18
N THR A 180 -19.11 -7.07 -13.53
CA THR A 180 -17.76 -7.16 -14.07
C THR A 180 -17.05 -8.34 -13.43
N TYR A 181 -16.47 -9.18 -14.25
CA TYR A 181 -15.63 -10.31 -13.84
C TYR A 181 -14.17 -9.96 -14.11
N VAL A 182 -13.33 -10.05 -13.09
CA VAL A 182 -11.90 -9.80 -13.20
C VAL A 182 -11.15 -11.11 -12.99
N ARG A 183 -10.33 -11.48 -13.97
CA ARG A 183 -9.39 -12.60 -13.89
C ARG A 183 -7.98 -12.00 -13.93
N GLY A 184 -7.21 -12.22 -12.90
CA GLY A 184 -5.90 -11.61 -12.81
C GLY A 184 -4.82 -12.60 -12.41
N THR A 185 -3.64 -12.36 -12.94
CA THR A 185 -2.40 -13.04 -12.56
C THR A 185 -1.30 -12.02 -12.37
N SER A 186 -0.44 -12.20 -11.38
CA SER A 186 0.78 -11.40 -11.26
C SER A 186 1.94 -12.24 -10.75
N LEU A 187 3.08 -12.15 -11.45
CA LEU A 187 4.34 -12.77 -11.09
C LEU A 187 5.25 -11.72 -10.47
N THR A 188 5.73 -11.99 -9.27
CA THR A 188 6.76 -11.18 -8.61
C THR A 188 8.05 -11.98 -8.55
N LEU A 189 9.13 -11.38 -9.06
CA LEU A 189 10.49 -11.87 -8.94
C LEU A 189 11.28 -10.85 -8.13
N GLY A 190 11.88 -11.28 -7.04
CA GLY A 190 12.69 -10.43 -6.18
C GLY A 190 14.11 -11.00 -6.03
N ARG A 191 15.09 -10.13 -5.89
CA ARG A 191 16.45 -10.49 -5.53
C ARG A 191 16.90 -9.68 -4.33
N ILE A 192 17.28 -10.37 -3.25
CA ILE A 192 17.92 -9.77 -2.09
C ILE A 192 19.38 -9.50 -2.48
N ILE A 193 19.81 -8.23 -2.48
CA ILE A 193 21.17 -7.80 -2.80
C ILE A 193 22.04 -7.90 -1.55
N ASP A 194 21.53 -7.31 -0.46
CA ASP A 194 22.14 -7.33 0.85
C ASP A 194 21.07 -7.32 1.96
N LYS A 195 21.47 -7.28 3.24
CA LYS A 195 20.56 -7.26 4.41
C LYS A 195 19.53 -6.12 4.36
N ASN A 196 19.84 -5.06 3.64
CA ASN A 196 19.09 -3.81 3.65
C ASN A 196 18.60 -3.41 2.26
N SER A 197 18.81 -4.22 1.23
CA SER A 197 18.40 -3.87 -0.12
C SER A 197 17.90 -5.05 -0.95
N SER A 198 16.88 -4.81 -1.75
CA SER A 198 16.26 -5.79 -2.64
C SER A 198 15.72 -5.11 -3.89
N ILE A 199 15.74 -5.82 -5.01
CA ILE A 199 15.09 -5.42 -6.26
C ILE A 199 13.90 -6.35 -6.50
N TYR A 200 12.79 -5.79 -6.98
CA TYR A 200 11.60 -6.54 -7.36
C TYR A 200 11.17 -6.18 -8.77
N LEU A 201 10.83 -7.21 -9.53
CA LEU A 201 10.20 -7.15 -10.84
C LEU A 201 8.79 -7.71 -10.68
N ASN A 202 7.79 -6.99 -11.15
CA ASN A 202 6.42 -7.46 -11.15
C ASN A 202 5.87 -7.43 -12.57
N PHE A 203 5.20 -8.51 -12.97
CA PHE A 203 4.47 -8.66 -14.21
C PHE A 203 3.04 -9.01 -13.85
N GLY A 204 2.08 -8.30 -14.41
CA GLY A 204 0.67 -8.55 -14.15
C GLY A 204 -0.15 -8.57 -15.42
N SER A 205 -1.23 -9.35 -15.40
CA SER A 205 -2.25 -9.36 -16.43
C SER A 205 -3.61 -9.47 -15.77
N ASN A 206 -4.54 -8.58 -16.13
CA ASN A 206 -5.92 -8.62 -15.68
C ASN A 206 -6.82 -8.54 -16.90
N ILE A 207 -7.79 -9.44 -16.98
CA ILE A 207 -8.83 -9.47 -18.00
C ILE A 207 -10.14 -9.11 -17.31
N ASN A 208 -10.77 -8.03 -17.76
CA ASN A 208 -12.05 -7.56 -17.27
C ASN A 208 -13.12 -7.87 -18.32
N THR A 209 -14.15 -8.60 -17.95
CA THR A 209 -15.30 -8.90 -18.82
C THR A 209 -16.58 -8.45 -18.13
N ASN A 210 -17.49 -7.85 -18.89
CA ASN A 210 -18.79 -7.40 -18.39
C ASN A 210 -19.90 -8.34 -18.88
N ASN A 211 -21.01 -8.41 -18.12
CA ASN A 211 -22.12 -9.29 -18.47
C ASN A 211 -23.02 -8.70 -19.56
N LYS A 212 -23.23 -7.39 -19.55
CA LYS A 212 -24.17 -6.70 -20.46
C LYS A 212 -23.50 -5.66 -21.36
N LYS A 213 -22.45 -5.00 -20.90
CA LYS A 213 -21.83 -3.88 -21.62
C LYS A 213 -20.38 -4.16 -21.95
N GLU A 214 -20.11 -4.47 -23.21
CA GLU A 214 -18.76 -4.71 -23.71
C GLU A 214 -17.84 -3.47 -23.59
N LYS A 215 -18.41 -2.27 -23.52
CA LYS A 215 -17.66 -1.01 -23.47
C LYS A 215 -16.66 -0.90 -22.29
N GLY A 216 -16.88 -1.67 -21.22
CA GLY A 216 -15.97 -1.70 -20.05
C GLY A 216 -15.00 -2.87 -20.06
N GLU A 217 -15.06 -3.74 -21.09
CA GLU A 217 -14.14 -4.87 -21.20
C GLU A 217 -12.74 -4.40 -21.56
N SER A 218 -11.75 -4.93 -20.87
CA SER A 218 -10.36 -4.52 -21.05
C SER A 218 -9.38 -5.60 -20.64
N ASP A 219 -8.25 -5.61 -21.32
CA ASP A 219 -7.07 -6.38 -20.98
C ASP A 219 -5.98 -5.41 -20.47
N ILE A 220 -5.52 -5.61 -19.27
CA ILE A 220 -4.51 -4.76 -18.63
C ILE A 220 -3.26 -5.56 -18.41
N HIS A 221 -2.17 -5.18 -19.06
CA HIS A 221 -0.85 -5.75 -18.84
C HIS A 221 0.01 -4.74 -18.09
N SER A 222 0.65 -5.18 -17.04
CA SER A 222 1.47 -4.33 -16.16
C SER A 222 2.86 -4.89 -15.99
N PHE A 223 3.83 -3.98 -15.92
CA PHE A 223 5.22 -4.26 -15.57
C PHE A 223 5.67 -3.21 -14.57
N SER A 224 6.41 -3.61 -13.54
CA SER A 224 7.07 -2.66 -12.67
C SER A 224 8.40 -3.18 -12.15
N VAL A 225 9.31 -2.23 -11.89
CA VAL A 225 10.60 -2.45 -11.23
C VAL A 225 10.61 -1.58 -9.99
N SER A 226 11.01 -2.14 -8.86
CA SER A 226 11.21 -1.37 -7.63
C SER A 226 12.48 -1.81 -6.91
N TYR A 227 13.12 -0.84 -6.25
CA TYR A 227 14.31 -1.06 -5.44
C TYR A 227 14.00 -0.68 -3.99
N LEU A 228 14.05 -1.63 -3.08
CA LEU A 228 13.90 -1.39 -1.65
C LEU A 228 15.27 -1.15 -1.03
N LYS A 229 15.43 -0.04 -0.31
CA LYS A 229 16.57 0.23 0.57
C LYS A 229 16.07 0.52 1.98
N ILE A 230 16.64 -0.20 2.95
CA ILE A 230 16.35 -0.02 4.37
C ILE A 230 17.55 0.69 5.01
N HIS A 231 17.31 1.80 5.68
CA HIS A 231 18.32 2.49 6.48
C HIS A 231 17.71 2.83 7.84
N LYS A 232 18.15 2.12 8.90
CA LYS A 232 17.55 2.21 10.24
C LYS A 232 16.03 2.00 10.16
N ASN A 233 15.26 3.05 10.49
CA ASN A 233 13.80 3.05 10.50
C ASN A 233 13.18 3.54 9.18
N HIS A 234 13.99 3.82 8.15
CA HIS A 234 13.55 4.28 6.85
C HIS A 234 13.53 3.14 5.83
N TYR A 235 12.42 3.00 5.13
CA TYR A 235 12.24 2.11 3.98
C TYR A 235 12.04 2.99 2.76
N PHE A 236 13.02 3.04 1.89
CA PHE A 236 13.02 3.84 0.66
C PHE A 236 12.79 2.94 -0.54
N THR A 237 11.77 3.22 -1.34
CA THR A 237 11.37 2.36 -2.47
C THR A 237 11.07 3.20 -3.71
N PRO A 238 12.09 3.58 -4.50
CA PRO A 238 11.87 4.10 -5.83
C PRO A 238 11.33 3.00 -6.74
N TYR A 239 10.47 3.38 -7.69
CA TYR A 239 9.89 2.45 -8.64
C TYR A 239 9.63 3.10 -9.99
N PHE A 240 9.60 2.27 -11.01
CA PHE A 240 9.11 2.55 -12.35
C PHE A 240 7.96 1.58 -12.64
N PHE A 241 6.97 2.02 -13.40
CA PHE A 241 5.92 1.15 -13.90
C PHE A 241 5.51 1.50 -15.32
N PHE A 242 5.00 0.48 -15.99
CA PHE A 242 4.40 0.55 -17.32
C PHE A 242 3.15 -0.31 -17.33
N ASN A 243 2.04 0.23 -17.82
CA ASN A 243 0.80 -0.50 -18.02
C ASN A 243 0.32 -0.25 -19.45
N ASN A 244 -0.10 -1.33 -20.11
CA ASN A 244 -0.83 -1.25 -21.37
C ASN A 244 -2.27 -1.68 -21.12
N LEU A 245 -3.21 -0.82 -21.51
CA LEU A 245 -4.64 -1.03 -21.28
C LEU A 245 -5.32 -1.08 -22.64
N ASN A 246 -5.80 -2.26 -23.02
CA ASN A 246 -6.50 -2.50 -24.28
C ASN A 246 -8.00 -2.61 -23.95
N TYR A 247 -8.80 -1.73 -24.52
CA TYR A 247 -10.25 -1.72 -24.37
C TYR A 247 -10.92 -2.24 -25.63
N ARG A 248 -11.96 -3.05 -25.48
CA ARG A 248 -12.68 -3.59 -26.65
C ARG A 248 -13.40 -2.56 -27.51
N MET A 249 -13.91 -1.51 -26.87
CA MET A 249 -14.76 -0.50 -27.54
C MET A 249 -14.35 0.93 -27.19
N GLN A 250 -13.12 1.15 -26.81
CA GLN A 250 -12.56 2.46 -26.47
C GLN A 250 -11.11 2.50 -26.97
N GLU A 251 -10.54 3.69 -26.99
CA GLU A 251 -9.15 3.88 -27.32
C GLU A 251 -8.25 3.17 -26.31
N ASP A 252 -7.29 2.42 -26.80
CA ASP A 252 -6.23 1.84 -25.98
C ASP A 252 -5.36 2.93 -25.41
N TYR A 253 -4.81 2.74 -24.22
CA TYR A 253 -3.84 3.67 -23.72
C TYR A 253 -2.71 3.00 -22.96
N GLN A 254 -1.56 3.67 -22.99
CA GLN A 254 -0.38 3.33 -22.23
C GLN A 254 -0.22 4.27 -21.07
N ARG A 255 0.17 3.72 -19.94
CA ARG A 255 0.46 4.44 -18.72
C ARG A 255 1.85 4.09 -18.23
N LYS A 256 2.75 5.05 -18.16
CA LYS A 256 4.09 4.87 -17.61
C LYS A 256 4.36 5.90 -16.53
N GLY A 257 5.20 5.55 -15.58
CA GLY A 257 5.51 6.49 -14.52
C GLY A 257 6.66 6.05 -13.65
N VAL A 258 7.10 7.01 -12.87
CA VAL A 258 8.13 6.83 -11.84
C VAL A 258 7.62 7.34 -10.52
N GLY A 259 8.13 6.82 -9.44
CA GLY A 259 7.77 7.31 -8.12
C GLY A 259 8.70 6.82 -7.03
N ILE A 260 8.45 7.33 -5.85
CA ILE A 260 9.17 6.99 -4.64
C ILE A 260 8.15 6.76 -3.54
N ASN A 261 8.21 5.59 -2.92
CA ASN A 261 7.48 5.31 -1.69
C ASN A 261 8.47 5.25 -0.53
N ASN A 262 8.14 5.95 0.54
CA ASN A 262 8.93 5.93 1.76
C ASN A 262 8.07 5.54 2.94
N THR A 263 8.66 4.77 3.87
CA THR A 263 8.06 4.46 5.15
C THR A 263 9.07 4.79 6.25
N TYR A 264 8.64 5.57 7.22
CA TYR A 264 9.40 5.83 8.43
C TYR A 264 8.70 5.20 9.64
N LEU A 265 9.40 4.35 10.36
CA LEU A 265 8.92 3.72 11.58
C LEU A 265 9.34 4.58 12.78
N PHE A 266 8.38 5.24 13.43
CA PHE A 266 8.65 5.93 14.70
C PHE A 266 8.86 4.93 15.84
N ASN A 267 8.01 3.90 15.85
CA ASN A 267 8.06 2.76 16.78
C ASN A 267 7.17 1.63 16.22
N ASP A 268 7.00 0.55 16.95
CA ASP A 268 6.23 -0.64 16.53
C ASP A 268 4.74 -0.34 16.31
N LYS A 269 4.23 0.76 16.89
CA LYS A 269 2.81 1.14 16.79
C LYS A 269 2.55 2.22 15.75
N LEU A 270 3.55 3.07 15.46
CA LEU A 270 3.35 4.26 14.63
C LEU A 270 4.32 4.29 13.46
N ASN A 271 3.79 4.42 12.25
CA ASN A 271 4.60 4.67 11.06
C ASN A 271 3.98 5.73 10.14
N LEU A 272 4.85 6.40 9.41
CA LEU A 272 4.52 7.40 8.40
C LEU A 272 4.89 6.86 7.03
N ASN A 273 3.94 6.85 6.11
CA ASN A 273 4.21 6.59 4.69
C ASN A 273 4.05 7.89 3.92
N TYR A 274 4.97 8.18 3.01
CA TYR A 274 4.81 9.27 2.07
C TYR A 274 5.26 8.82 0.68
N SER A 275 4.58 9.34 -0.34
CA SER A 275 4.84 8.98 -1.73
C SER A 275 4.77 10.19 -2.61
N LEU A 276 5.62 10.18 -3.62
CA LEU A 276 5.60 11.11 -4.76
C LEU A 276 5.64 10.26 -6.03
N SER A 277 4.83 10.60 -7.01
CA SER A 277 4.86 9.92 -8.31
C SER A 277 4.46 10.85 -9.44
N TYR A 278 5.07 10.59 -10.59
CA TYR A 278 4.73 11.16 -11.88
C TYR A 278 4.23 10.06 -12.80
N THR A 279 3.18 10.32 -13.53
CA THR A 279 2.56 9.40 -14.48
C THR A 279 2.25 10.11 -15.78
N ASP A 280 2.65 9.52 -16.90
CA ASP A 280 2.33 9.94 -18.24
C ASP A 280 1.34 8.93 -18.86
N ASN A 281 0.16 9.40 -19.25
CA ASN A 281 -0.89 8.62 -19.89
C ASN A 281 -0.96 9.02 -21.36
N ARG A 282 -0.76 8.07 -22.28
CA ARG A 282 -0.81 8.26 -23.72
C ARG A 282 -1.88 7.37 -24.32
N TYR A 283 -2.82 7.96 -25.03
CA TYR A 283 -3.85 7.26 -25.76
C TYR A 283 -3.38 6.98 -27.17
N HIS A 284 -3.70 5.79 -27.68
CA HIS A 284 -3.50 5.43 -29.07
C HIS A 284 -4.76 5.73 -29.84
N SER A 285 -4.66 6.56 -30.89
CA SER A 285 -5.72 6.71 -31.87
C SER A 285 -5.57 5.64 -32.94
N GLU A 286 -6.60 4.80 -33.12
CA GLU A 286 -6.72 4.04 -34.34
C GLU A 286 -7.15 4.98 -35.47
N PRO A 287 -6.60 4.83 -36.70
CA PRO A 287 -7.07 5.61 -37.83
C PRO A 287 -8.56 5.29 -38.06
N LEU A 288 -9.41 6.32 -38.05
CA LEU A 288 -10.81 6.17 -38.36
C LEU A 288 -10.96 5.54 -39.77
N PRO A 289 -11.95 4.65 -39.96
CA PRO A 289 -12.20 4.06 -41.28
C PRO A 289 -12.42 5.17 -42.28
N VAL A 290 -11.89 4.97 -43.48
CA VAL A 290 -12.02 5.88 -44.63
C VAL A 290 -13.51 6.07 -44.89
N ASP A 291 -13.98 7.32 -45.00
CA ASP A 291 -15.35 7.60 -45.38
C ASP A 291 -15.67 7.11 -46.79
N SER A 292 -16.93 7.14 -47.17
CA SER A 292 -17.38 6.72 -48.52
C SER A 292 -16.81 7.54 -49.68
N PHE A 293 -16.05 8.62 -49.39
CA PHE A 293 -15.37 9.47 -50.34
C PHE A 293 -13.85 9.24 -50.37
N GLY A 294 -13.34 8.29 -49.63
CA GLY A 294 -11.90 7.99 -49.58
C GLY A 294 -11.07 9.01 -48.74
N THR A 295 -11.76 9.86 -48.02
CA THR A 295 -11.09 10.84 -47.15
C THR A 295 -10.84 10.21 -45.78
N GLN A 296 -9.58 9.97 -45.43
CA GLN A 296 -9.18 9.59 -44.08
C GLN A 296 -9.36 10.82 -43.18
N LEU A 297 -10.42 10.85 -42.39
CA LEU A 297 -10.57 11.82 -41.31
C LEU A 297 -9.62 11.42 -40.18
N PHE A 298 -8.38 11.89 -40.31
CA PHE A 298 -7.43 11.84 -39.19
C PHE A 298 -7.86 12.88 -38.15
N VAL A 299 -8.79 12.53 -37.33
CA VAL A 299 -8.88 13.16 -36.03
C VAL A 299 -7.92 12.35 -35.14
N ASP A 300 -6.78 12.90 -34.85
CA ASP A 300 -5.85 12.34 -33.88
C ASP A 300 -6.45 12.53 -32.47
N ALA A 301 -7.52 11.78 -32.21
CA ALA A 301 -8.30 11.85 -30.96
C ALA A 301 -7.46 11.37 -29.78
N GLY A 302 -6.42 10.57 -30.03
CA GLY A 302 -5.52 10.04 -29.02
C GLY A 302 -4.77 11.15 -28.29
N ASP A 303 -4.16 12.07 -29.01
CA ASP A 303 -3.41 13.17 -28.39
C ASP A 303 -4.30 14.11 -27.58
N LEU A 304 -5.58 14.22 -27.90
CA LEU A 304 -6.54 15.03 -27.14
C LEU A 304 -6.87 14.43 -25.77
N ASN A 305 -6.59 13.15 -25.52
CA ASN A 305 -6.88 12.48 -24.26
C ASN A 305 -5.63 12.25 -23.39
N ASN A 306 -4.44 12.64 -23.87
CA ASN A 306 -3.20 12.50 -23.11
C ASN A 306 -3.23 13.33 -21.82
N SER A 307 -2.59 12.82 -20.79
CA SER A 307 -2.49 13.54 -19.52
C SER A 307 -1.22 13.19 -18.75
N GLU A 308 -0.74 14.16 -18.00
CA GLU A 308 0.33 14.01 -17.03
C GLU A 308 -0.25 14.17 -15.63
N VAL A 309 0.17 13.31 -14.72
CA VAL A 309 -0.39 13.29 -13.35
C VAL A 309 0.75 13.27 -12.33
N TYR A 310 0.77 14.27 -11.48
CA TYR A 310 1.65 14.36 -10.31
C TYR A 310 0.83 13.98 -9.08
N ASN A 311 1.23 12.93 -8.36
CA ASN A 311 0.55 12.50 -7.15
C ASN A 311 1.49 12.59 -5.97
N SER A 312 0.95 13.04 -4.84
CA SER A 312 1.61 12.97 -3.56
C SER A 312 0.64 12.55 -2.46
N TYR A 313 1.14 11.83 -1.48
CA TYR A 313 0.37 11.57 -0.27
C TYR A 313 1.27 11.44 0.95
N ILE A 314 0.67 11.71 2.11
CA ILE A 314 1.20 11.42 3.42
C ILE A 314 0.17 10.58 4.16
N LYS A 315 0.59 9.43 4.71
CA LYS A 315 -0.27 8.48 5.43
C LYS A 315 0.34 8.14 6.77
N LEU A 316 -0.39 8.36 7.83
CA LEU A 316 -0.07 7.94 9.19
C LEU A 316 -0.82 6.65 9.52
N ASN A 317 -0.12 5.62 9.99
CA ASN A 317 -0.71 4.39 10.48
C ASN A 317 -0.40 4.22 11.95
N TYR A 318 -1.42 3.96 12.73
CA TYR A 318 -1.32 3.73 14.17
C TYR A 318 -1.96 2.41 14.56
N ASN A 319 -1.18 1.51 15.14
CA ASN A 319 -1.65 0.24 15.70
C ASN A 319 -2.14 0.50 17.14
N LEU A 320 -3.46 0.59 17.32
CA LEU A 320 -4.09 0.73 18.63
C LEU A 320 -3.84 -0.51 19.49
N SER A 321 -3.83 -1.67 18.85
CA SER A 321 -3.44 -2.97 19.43
C SER A 321 -2.97 -3.88 18.30
N ASP A 322 -2.53 -5.08 18.62
CA ASP A 322 -2.10 -6.10 17.63
C ASP A 322 -3.22 -6.47 16.63
N LYS A 323 -4.47 -6.21 17.02
CA LYS A 323 -5.66 -6.54 16.21
C LYS A 323 -6.37 -5.33 15.62
N VAL A 324 -5.99 -4.12 15.99
CA VAL A 324 -6.72 -2.90 15.60
C VAL A 324 -5.76 -1.86 15.07
N ARG A 325 -6.04 -1.36 13.86
CA ARG A 325 -5.25 -0.33 13.19
C ARG A 325 -6.14 0.83 12.74
N LEU A 326 -5.68 2.03 12.98
CA LEU A 326 -6.19 3.28 12.43
C LEU A 326 -5.20 3.83 11.41
N SER A 327 -5.70 4.35 10.29
CA SER A 327 -4.86 5.06 9.31
C SER A 327 -5.54 6.35 8.89
N SER A 328 -4.74 7.40 8.71
CA SER A 328 -5.16 8.68 8.14
C SER A 328 -4.23 9.03 6.99
N LYS A 329 -4.78 9.47 5.84
CA LYS A 329 -4.02 9.81 4.64
C LYS A 329 -4.49 11.14 4.09
N LEU A 330 -3.56 12.02 3.77
CA LEU A 330 -3.77 13.23 2.98
C LEU A 330 -3.28 12.98 1.57
N ILE A 331 -4.01 13.48 0.58
CA ILE A 331 -3.78 13.23 -0.83
C ILE A 331 -3.74 14.59 -1.53
N TYR A 332 -2.76 14.78 -2.39
CA TYR A 332 -2.73 15.85 -3.37
C TYR A 332 -2.38 15.25 -4.72
N SER A 333 -3.07 15.71 -5.77
CA SER A 333 -2.77 15.33 -7.14
C SER A 333 -3.02 16.50 -8.06
N GLU A 334 -2.14 16.69 -9.03
CA GLU A 334 -2.32 17.61 -10.14
C GLU A 334 -2.40 16.79 -11.42
N THR A 335 -3.44 17.03 -12.22
CA THR A 335 -3.64 16.42 -13.53
C THR A 335 -3.59 17.51 -14.58
N ASP A 336 -2.60 17.43 -15.46
CA ASP A 336 -2.53 18.26 -16.66
C ASP A 336 -2.95 17.42 -17.87
N HIS A 337 -4.08 17.78 -18.46
CA HIS A 337 -4.72 17.05 -19.54
C HIS A 337 -4.58 17.86 -20.85
N SER A 338 -4.42 17.19 -22.00
CA SER A 338 -4.39 17.85 -23.30
C SER A 338 -5.65 18.71 -23.53
N LYS A 339 -6.81 18.24 -23.07
CA LYS A 339 -8.02 19.06 -22.97
C LYS A 339 -7.98 19.83 -21.66
N LYS A 340 -7.63 21.09 -21.70
CA LYS A 340 -7.42 21.91 -20.49
C LYS A 340 -8.63 21.96 -19.55
N PHE A 341 -9.86 21.83 -20.05
CA PHE A 341 -11.07 21.74 -19.23
C PHE A 341 -11.19 20.43 -18.42
N ASP A 342 -10.36 19.41 -18.70
CA ASP A 342 -10.24 18.20 -17.90
C ASP A 342 -9.02 18.25 -16.96
N SER A 343 -8.15 19.27 -17.08
CA SER A 343 -7.06 19.53 -16.15
C SER A 343 -7.60 20.00 -14.81
N HIS A 344 -7.09 19.43 -13.72
CA HIS A 344 -7.59 19.74 -12.37
C HIS A 344 -6.55 19.46 -11.29
N ASP A 345 -6.72 20.15 -10.18
CA ASP A 345 -6.04 19.88 -8.92
C ASP A 345 -6.98 19.13 -8.00
N SER A 346 -6.45 18.14 -7.32
CA SER A 346 -7.21 17.31 -6.37
C SER A 346 -6.61 17.41 -4.98
N ILE A 347 -7.44 17.63 -3.99
CA ILE A 347 -7.05 17.60 -2.58
C ILE A 347 -8.01 16.73 -1.80
N GLY A 348 -7.49 15.90 -0.91
CA GLY A 348 -8.37 15.02 -0.17
C GLY A 348 -7.76 14.37 1.04
N ALA A 349 -8.63 13.65 1.76
CA ALA A 349 -8.26 12.89 2.93
C ALA A 349 -8.94 11.52 2.92
N ASN A 350 -8.27 10.53 3.49
CA ASN A 350 -8.82 9.21 3.75
C ASN A 350 -8.60 8.85 5.21
N ILE A 351 -9.60 8.25 5.82
CA ILE A 351 -9.51 7.64 7.14
C ILE A 351 -9.92 6.19 6.99
N SER A 352 -9.17 5.27 7.60
CA SER A 352 -9.52 3.86 7.62
C SER A 352 -9.27 3.23 8.99
N PHE A 353 -10.17 2.33 9.35
CA PHE A 353 -10.12 1.53 10.56
C PHE A 353 -10.15 0.07 10.18
N SER A 354 -9.21 -0.72 10.68
CA SER A 354 -9.13 -2.16 10.44
C SER A 354 -9.10 -2.94 11.74
N LYS A 355 -9.83 -4.05 11.79
CA LYS A 355 -9.85 -4.96 12.94
C LYS A 355 -9.70 -6.40 12.48
N ILE A 356 -8.79 -7.12 13.14
CA ILE A 356 -8.55 -8.55 12.91
C ILE A 356 -9.52 -9.36 13.77
N PHE A 357 -10.27 -10.24 13.14
CA PHE A 357 -11.16 -11.23 13.72
C PHE A 357 -10.60 -12.64 13.48
N PRO A 358 -11.10 -13.69 14.16
CA PRO A 358 -10.64 -15.05 13.93
C PRO A 358 -10.74 -15.50 12.47
N LEU A 359 -11.77 -15.11 11.74
CA LEU A 359 -12.01 -15.49 10.34
C LEU A 359 -11.32 -14.58 9.33
N GLY A 360 -10.93 -13.36 9.70
CA GLY A 360 -10.28 -12.43 8.77
C GLY A 360 -10.22 -11.01 9.31
N THR A 361 -9.93 -10.08 8.43
CA THR A 361 -9.79 -8.65 8.75
C THR A 361 -10.93 -7.85 8.12
N ALA A 362 -11.69 -7.15 8.94
CA ALA A 362 -12.64 -6.14 8.49
C ALA A 362 -11.95 -4.78 8.40
N THR A 363 -12.23 -4.04 7.33
CA THR A 363 -11.75 -2.67 7.13
C THR A 363 -12.91 -1.79 6.69
N ILE A 364 -13.10 -0.68 7.38
CA ILE A 364 -13.99 0.42 6.95
C ILE A 364 -13.12 1.63 6.62
N SER A 365 -13.43 2.30 5.53
CA SER A 365 -12.72 3.52 5.14
C SER A 365 -13.64 4.53 4.49
N ALA A 366 -13.30 5.80 4.65
CA ALA A 366 -13.95 6.93 3.97
C ALA A 366 -12.87 7.80 3.33
N THR A 367 -13.08 8.16 2.07
CA THR A 367 -12.21 9.07 1.31
C THR A 367 -13.04 10.25 0.85
N HIS A 368 -12.61 11.43 1.21
CA HIS A 368 -13.14 12.69 0.68
C HIS A 368 -12.12 13.31 -0.24
N LEU A 369 -12.54 13.72 -1.45
CA LEU A 369 -11.66 14.33 -2.45
C LEU A 369 -12.41 15.49 -3.13
N THR A 370 -11.75 16.62 -3.27
CA THR A 370 -12.23 17.79 -4.04
C THR A 370 -11.32 17.97 -5.24
N ASN A 371 -11.91 18.11 -6.43
CA ASN A 371 -11.22 18.38 -7.69
C ASN A 371 -11.65 19.78 -8.17
N GLU A 372 -10.70 20.66 -8.36
CA GLU A 372 -10.90 21.99 -8.91
C GLU A 372 -10.37 22.01 -10.34
N TYR A 373 -11.25 22.22 -11.32
CA TYR A 373 -10.90 22.18 -12.75
C TYR A 373 -10.38 23.54 -13.22
N LYS A 374 -9.32 23.51 -14.04
CA LYS A 374 -8.59 24.71 -14.47
C LYS A 374 -9.35 25.56 -15.49
N GLU A 375 -10.19 24.95 -16.33
CA GLU A 375 -10.95 25.61 -17.38
C GLU A 375 -12.39 25.10 -17.50
N ARG A 376 -13.25 25.92 -18.05
CA ARG A 376 -14.65 25.58 -18.32
C ARG A 376 -14.77 24.73 -19.56
N LYS A 377 -15.62 23.72 -19.54
CA LYS A 377 -16.06 23.02 -20.73
C LYS A 377 -17.25 23.76 -21.32
N MET A 378 -17.00 24.68 -22.22
CA MET A 378 -17.98 25.62 -22.77
C MET A 378 -19.23 24.95 -23.37
N THR A 379 -19.12 23.71 -23.88
CA THR A 379 -20.26 22.94 -24.42
C THR A 379 -21.16 22.36 -23.33
N VAL A 380 -20.71 22.31 -22.08
CA VAL A 380 -21.48 21.79 -20.93
C VAL A 380 -21.95 22.93 -20.04
N SER A 381 -21.06 23.85 -19.68
CA SER A 381 -21.38 25.08 -18.97
C SER A 381 -20.43 26.20 -19.37
N SER A 382 -21.01 27.34 -19.76
CA SER A 382 -20.26 28.57 -20.05
C SER A 382 -20.24 29.52 -18.84
N LEU A 383 -21.07 29.29 -17.85
CA LEU A 383 -21.28 30.18 -16.71
C LEU A 383 -20.58 29.71 -15.43
N LYS A 384 -20.37 28.39 -15.27
CA LYS A 384 -19.85 27.79 -14.03
C LYS A 384 -18.52 27.14 -14.23
N ASP A 385 -17.61 27.36 -13.30
CA ASP A 385 -16.40 26.57 -13.15
C ASP A 385 -16.76 25.22 -12.54
N ARG A 386 -16.08 24.16 -12.99
CA ARG A 386 -16.33 22.83 -12.49
C ARG A 386 -15.52 22.59 -11.22
N GLU A 387 -16.24 22.20 -10.17
CA GLU A 387 -15.68 21.69 -8.93
C GLU A 387 -16.46 20.42 -8.57
N ASP A 388 -15.73 19.32 -8.37
CA ASP A 388 -16.31 18.04 -8.01
C ASP A 388 -15.85 17.65 -6.61
N THR A 389 -16.79 17.35 -5.74
CA THR A 389 -16.52 16.80 -4.41
C THR A 389 -17.00 15.36 -4.36
N SER A 390 -16.11 14.44 -4.02
CA SER A 390 -16.44 13.03 -3.93
C SER A 390 -16.27 12.49 -2.51
N LEU A 391 -17.24 11.68 -2.08
CA LEU A 391 -17.16 10.87 -0.87
C LEU A 391 -17.25 9.40 -1.27
N VAL A 392 -16.18 8.65 -1.00
CA VAL A 392 -16.14 7.20 -1.23
C VAL A 392 -16.05 6.50 0.11
N THR A 393 -17.05 5.69 0.43
CA THR A 393 -17.03 4.80 1.60
C THR A 393 -16.79 3.36 1.14
N ASN A 394 -16.03 2.62 1.91
CA ASN A 394 -15.75 1.21 1.61
C ASN A 394 -15.76 0.39 2.90
N LEU A 395 -16.49 -0.71 2.87
CA LEU A 395 -16.47 -1.77 3.87
C LEU A 395 -15.93 -3.03 3.20
N SER A 396 -14.87 -3.61 3.72
CA SER A 396 -14.30 -4.83 3.18
C SER A 396 -13.98 -5.84 4.28
N PHE A 397 -14.10 -7.10 3.95
CA PHE A 397 -13.69 -8.22 4.79
C PHE A 397 -12.83 -9.17 3.96
N ARG A 398 -11.62 -9.45 4.43
CA ARG A 398 -10.69 -10.37 3.80
C ARG A 398 -10.26 -11.44 4.79
N GLY A 399 -10.37 -12.70 4.43
CA GLY A 399 -10.00 -13.80 5.29
C GLY A 399 -9.35 -14.95 4.54
N ASP A 400 -8.78 -15.88 5.32
CA ASP A 400 -8.25 -17.15 4.83
C ASP A 400 -9.40 -18.16 4.73
N ILE A 401 -9.61 -18.72 3.55
CA ILE A 401 -10.67 -19.69 3.29
C ILE A 401 -10.49 -20.98 4.11
N ASN A 402 -9.26 -21.34 4.46
CA ASN A 402 -8.96 -22.51 5.29
C ASN A 402 -9.55 -22.39 6.71
N LYS A 403 -9.80 -21.16 7.18
CA LYS A 403 -10.46 -20.94 8.48
C LYS A 403 -11.97 -21.17 8.44
N ILE A 404 -12.58 -21.07 7.26
CA ILE A 404 -14.01 -21.33 7.03
C ILE A 404 -14.22 -22.80 6.64
N LEU A 405 -13.32 -23.32 5.81
CA LEU A 405 -13.36 -24.67 5.25
C LEU A 405 -12.07 -25.42 5.60
N PRO A 406 -11.95 -25.96 6.85
CA PRO A 406 -10.70 -26.54 7.33
C PRO A 406 -10.21 -27.75 6.52
N PHE A 407 -11.09 -28.45 5.80
CA PHE A 407 -10.70 -29.57 4.95
C PHE A 407 -9.78 -29.14 3.79
N LEU A 408 -9.87 -27.89 3.33
CA LEU A 408 -9.01 -27.36 2.28
C LEU A 408 -7.55 -27.21 2.74
N SER A 409 -7.30 -27.05 4.04
CA SER A 409 -5.94 -26.98 4.59
C SER A 409 -5.14 -28.28 4.35
N LYS A 410 -5.82 -29.42 4.25
CA LYS A 410 -5.18 -30.73 3.95
C LYS A 410 -4.66 -30.80 2.52
N ILE A 411 -5.33 -30.10 1.58
CA ILE A 411 -4.99 -30.08 0.15
C ILE A 411 -3.98 -28.98 -0.15
N ASN A 412 -3.90 -27.93 0.69
CA ASN A 412 -3.22 -26.70 0.40
C ASN A 412 -2.28 -26.25 1.54
N LYS A 413 -1.36 -27.16 1.94
CA LYS A 413 -0.50 -26.97 3.11
C LYS A 413 0.37 -25.72 3.07
N ASP A 414 0.82 -25.32 1.87
CA ASP A 414 1.84 -24.28 1.69
C ASP A 414 1.31 -22.99 1.04
N ASN A 415 0.02 -22.94 0.68
CA ASN A 415 -0.55 -21.81 -0.08
C ASN A 415 -1.88 -21.37 0.51
N THR A 416 -1.94 -20.12 0.93
CA THR A 416 -3.15 -19.54 1.50
C THR A 416 -4.08 -19.05 0.39
N ILE A 417 -5.34 -19.49 0.43
CA ILE A 417 -6.41 -18.98 -0.41
C ILE A 417 -7.16 -17.93 0.41
N PHE A 418 -7.21 -16.71 -0.09
CA PHE A 418 -7.96 -15.62 0.52
C PHE A 418 -9.29 -15.41 -0.19
N TYR A 419 -10.33 -15.15 0.58
CA TYR A 419 -11.57 -14.58 0.09
C TYR A 419 -11.67 -13.11 0.45
N THR A 420 -12.38 -12.35 -0.37
CA THR A 420 -12.64 -10.92 -0.16
C THR A 420 -14.10 -10.64 -0.44
N LEU A 421 -14.75 -9.95 0.48
CA LEU A 421 -16.07 -9.38 0.33
C LEU A 421 -15.94 -7.88 0.51
N SER A 422 -16.50 -7.07 -0.39
CA SER A 422 -16.51 -5.63 -0.20
C SER A 422 -17.78 -4.97 -0.70
N PHE A 423 -18.15 -3.91 -0.02
CA PHE A 423 -19.18 -2.96 -0.41
C PHE A 423 -18.57 -1.57 -0.46
N ARG A 424 -18.71 -0.90 -1.60
CA ARG A 424 -18.20 0.45 -1.81
C ARG A 424 -19.34 1.33 -2.34
N GLU A 425 -19.49 2.51 -1.77
CA GLU A 425 -20.36 3.56 -2.28
C GLU A 425 -19.50 4.76 -2.70
N SER A 426 -19.79 5.32 -3.85
CA SER A 426 -19.14 6.53 -4.38
C SER A 426 -20.22 7.56 -4.69
N ASN A 427 -20.12 8.70 -4.05
CA ASN A 427 -21.02 9.82 -4.19
C ASN A 427 -20.24 11.03 -4.66
N VAL A 428 -20.51 11.52 -5.87
CA VAL A 428 -19.91 12.71 -6.47
C VAL A 428 -20.95 13.81 -6.51
N ASN A 429 -20.65 14.93 -5.87
CA ASN A 429 -21.37 16.20 -6.03
C ASN A 429 -20.52 17.10 -6.92
N SER A 430 -21.16 17.85 -7.80
CA SER A 430 -20.48 18.74 -8.72
C SER A 430 -21.17 20.10 -8.76
N SER A 431 -20.40 21.16 -8.99
CA SER A 431 -20.96 22.48 -9.35
C SER A 431 -21.75 22.44 -10.67
N ILE A 432 -21.51 21.40 -11.48
CA ILE A 432 -22.16 21.18 -12.78
C ILE A 432 -22.93 19.86 -12.71
N LEU A 433 -24.25 19.94 -12.81
CA LEU A 433 -25.22 18.86 -12.67
C LEU A 433 -24.90 17.61 -13.53
N SER A 434 -24.33 17.78 -14.71
CA SER A 434 -23.96 16.69 -15.64
C SER A 434 -22.88 15.75 -15.07
N TYR A 435 -22.16 16.15 -14.04
CA TYR A 435 -21.09 15.35 -13.42
C TYR A 435 -21.46 14.75 -12.07
N GLU A 436 -22.61 15.10 -11.51
CA GLU A 436 -23.11 14.50 -10.28
C GLU A 436 -23.47 13.03 -10.47
N ARG A 437 -22.92 12.14 -9.62
CA ARG A 437 -23.16 10.70 -9.71
C ARG A 437 -23.19 10.03 -8.36
N LYS A 438 -23.98 8.97 -8.29
CA LYS A 438 -23.94 8.00 -7.19
C LYS A 438 -23.80 6.60 -7.75
N ARG A 439 -22.89 5.81 -7.17
CA ARG A 439 -22.64 4.42 -7.57
C ARG A 439 -22.40 3.56 -6.35
N SER A 440 -22.87 2.33 -6.38
CA SER A 440 -22.50 1.32 -5.41
C SER A 440 -21.91 0.09 -6.08
N PHE A 441 -20.98 -0.55 -5.39
CA PHE A 441 -20.24 -1.71 -5.87
C PHE A 441 -20.28 -2.79 -4.80
N LYS A 442 -20.64 -4.00 -5.18
CA LYS A 442 -20.56 -5.20 -4.35
C LYS A 442 -19.58 -6.15 -4.99
N THR A 443 -18.50 -6.48 -4.29
CA THR A 443 -17.45 -7.34 -4.83
C THR A 443 -17.29 -8.59 -3.99
N ILE A 444 -17.20 -9.73 -4.67
CA ILE A 444 -16.80 -11.02 -4.13
C ILE A 444 -15.57 -11.46 -4.89
N GLY A 445 -14.51 -11.86 -4.19
CA GLY A 445 -13.27 -12.28 -4.83
C GLY A 445 -12.58 -13.40 -4.09
N ILE A 446 -11.78 -14.16 -4.83
CA ILE A 446 -10.88 -15.20 -4.33
C ILE A 446 -9.50 -14.93 -4.90
N SER A 447 -8.48 -15.10 -4.08
CA SER A 447 -7.08 -14.98 -4.53
C SER A 447 -6.22 -16.09 -3.89
N LYS A 448 -5.22 -16.54 -4.65
CA LYS A 448 -4.24 -17.53 -4.21
C LYS A 448 -2.84 -17.04 -4.51
N ARG A 449 -1.94 -17.15 -3.52
CA ARG A 449 -0.51 -16.96 -3.73
C ARG A 449 0.18 -18.31 -3.78
N ILE A 450 1.01 -18.51 -4.79
CA ILE A 450 1.87 -19.67 -4.97
C ILE A 450 3.31 -19.19 -4.80
N ASN A 451 3.99 -19.66 -3.77
CA ASN A 451 5.39 -19.35 -3.52
C ASN A 451 6.27 -20.40 -4.22
N PHE A 452 7.28 -19.96 -4.96
CA PHE A 452 8.24 -20.84 -5.63
C PHE A 452 9.53 -21.03 -4.82
N ASN A 453 9.62 -20.36 -3.67
CA ASN A 453 10.73 -20.50 -2.73
C ASN A 453 10.38 -21.63 -1.77
N GLY A 454 10.80 -22.84 -2.13
CA GLY A 454 10.80 -24.03 -1.30
C GLY A 454 12.12 -24.21 -0.57
#